data_ab66aa784adad3d19264c0ef786cd126
#
_entry.id   ab66aa784adad3d19264c0ef786cd126
#
_cell.length_a   1.000
_cell.length_b   1.000
_cell.length_c   1.000
_cell.angle_alpha   90.00
_cell.angle_beta   90.00
_cell.angle_gamma   90.00
#
_symmetry.space_group_name_H-M   'P 1'
#
loop_
_entity.id
_entity.type
_entity.pdbx_description
1 polymer ?
#
loop_
_entity_poly.entity_id
_entity_poly.type
_entity_poly.pdbx_seq_one_letter_code
_entity_poly.pdbx_strand_id
1 'polypeptide(L)'
;MIATTSFTAGATRDRLIVLVVLALAAAFLFIDSRPLPILLWDESRNIVNALEMNQAGFGLVTTYEGQPDFWNAKPPLMIWLMTASVRLFGASEWALRLPSMIATIGTLLIVLLFVRRTTGSLATGALAVAFIVLSPSSFGEHSGRVADYDAVMIFFTTAYLCLFFLALQRRRPGFGLLLLTGAATLCAVMTKDVAGLMPGLGAALYMVATGRTSRLWQTGRYAVVAMAILLVLLAFAITREAQSPGYLAALWHNDVFGRFTRSVIGDEKPRFYYLSLLLAGYFAATPLLLLAPLSLGQVRGRSRFVLLYALSVSGTLLLVLTLAASKLNHYVMPAIPFMAIAAAISLRALIARFSAARAGGLGGRLIAIGLLAIGTMPLVMASAGAVARRHGMEIRYEGAQAGGYGQLLATLAQRPGPITVVDTGFENDGDPHYTPILRAYRLIWAERGVAIRHVTDPRAIARGAPGVIASCDPAVIPLLSVRGRDIGGTAGCIAVAGR
;
A
#
# COMPACT_ATOMS: atom_id res chain seq x y z
N MET A 1 26.30 41.47 -8.80
CA MET A 1 25.85 40.50 -9.83
C MET A 1 26.28 39.05 -9.60
N ILE A 2 26.97 38.70 -8.49
CA ILE A 2 27.51 37.36 -8.18
C ILE A 2 26.59 36.57 -7.20
N ALA A 3 25.64 37.21 -6.52
CA ALA A 3 24.79 36.57 -5.52
C ALA A 3 23.57 35.81 -6.06
N THR A 4 23.16 36.04 -7.30
CA THR A 4 21.96 35.43 -7.90
C THR A 4 22.24 34.04 -8.51
N THR A 5 23.48 33.79 -8.96
CA THR A 5 23.86 32.52 -9.59
C THR A 5 24.04 31.35 -8.60
N SER A 6 24.47 31.64 -7.37
CA SER A 6 24.66 30.61 -6.35
C SER A 6 23.33 30.07 -5.77
N PHE A 7 22.28 30.90 -5.73
CA PHE A 7 20.96 30.50 -5.22
C PHE A 7 20.19 29.60 -6.21
N THR A 8 20.34 29.85 -7.50
CA THR A 8 19.75 29.04 -8.57
C THR A 8 20.47 27.69 -8.72
N ALA A 9 21.79 27.64 -8.60
CA ALA A 9 22.58 26.40 -8.70
C ALA A 9 22.26 25.43 -7.54
N GLY A 10 22.09 25.93 -6.32
CA GLY A 10 21.69 25.12 -5.17
C GLY A 10 20.29 24.49 -5.33
N ALA A 11 19.34 25.27 -5.83
CA ALA A 11 17.98 24.80 -6.08
C ALA A 11 17.92 23.75 -7.20
N THR A 12 18.69 23.92 -8.27
CA THR A 12 18.79 22.95 -9.37
C THR A 12 19.43 21.64 -8.91
N ARG A 13 20.52 21.70 -8.13
CA ARG A 13 21.16 20.53 -7.53
C ARG A 13 20.20 19.75 -6.65
N ASP A 14 19.43 20.43 -5.80
CA ASP A 14 18.47 19.78 -4.92
C ASP A 14 17.34 19.09 -5.70
N ARG A 15 16.84 19.72 -6.77
CA ARG A 15 15.85 19.11 -7.66
C ARG A 15 16.39 17.86 -8.33
N LEU A 16 17.59 17.90 -8.82
CA LEU A 16 18.25 16.74 -9.43
C LEU A 16 18.40 15.58 -8.42
N ILE A 17 18.83 15.86 -7.19
CA ILE A 17 18.95 14.84 -6.14
C ILE A 17 17.56 14.23 -5.83
N VAL A 18 16.50 15.04 -5.74
CA VAL A 18 15.13 14.55 -5.55
C VAL A 18 14.73 13.60 -6.66
N LEU A 19 14.93 14.00 -7.92
CA LEU A 19 14.63 13.17 -9.08
C LEU A 19 15.41 11.85 -9.08
N VAL A 20 16.71 11.90 -8.80
CA VAL A 20 17.58 10.71 -8.74
C VAL A 20 17.14 9.76 -7.62
N VAL A 21 16.86 10.27 -6.41
CA VAL A 21 16.40 9.45 -5.29
C VAL A 21 15.07 8.76 -5.62
N LEU A 22 14.12 9.48 -6.22
CA LEU A 22 12.83 8.90 -6.60
C LEU A 22 12.94 7.93 -7.77
N ALA A 23 13.78 8.22 -8.76
CA ALA A 23 14.01 7.31 -9.88
C ALA A 23 14.66 6.00 -9.43
N LEU A 24 15.66 6.06 -8.54
CA LEU A 24 16.28 4.86 -7.96
C LEU A 24 15.29 4.08 -7.10
N ALA A 25 14.46 4.75 -6.30
CA ALA A 25 13.42 4.12 -5.50
C ALA A 25 12.37 3.45 -6.38
N ALA A 26 11.89 4.12 -7.44
CA ALA A 26 10.95 3.57 -8.39
C ALA A 26 11.54 2.36 -9.14
N ALA A 27 12.78 2.48 -9.61
CA ALA A 27 13.48 1.38 -10.27
C ALA A 27 13.59 0.15 -9.33
N PHE A 28 14.01 0.37 -8.09
CA PHE A 28 14.15 -0.71 -7.11
C PHE A 28 12.83 -1.37 -6.74
N LEU A 29 11.72 -0.60 -6.64
CA LEU A 29 10.41 -1.12 -6.28
C LEU A 29 9.69 -1.81 -7.43
N PHE A 30 9.80 -1.27 -8.67
CA PHE A 30 8.89 -1.63 -9.76
C PHE A 30 9.53 -2.28 -10.97
N ILE A 31 10.87 -2.24 -11.13
CA ILE A 31 11.53 -2.98 -12.20
C ILE A 31 11.68 -4.44 -11.76
N ASP A 32 10.89 -5.29 -12.36
CA ASP A 32 10.92 -6.73 -12.15
C ASP A 32 11.46 -7.45 -13.38
N SER A 33 12.16 -8.57 -13.14
CA SER A 33 12.59 -9.47 -14.19
C SER A 33 11.42 -10.23 -14.82
N ARG A 34 10.33 -10.41 -14.05
CA ARG A 34 9.08 -11.04 -14.48
C ARG A 34 7.88 -10.28 -13.92
N PRO A 35 6.78 -10.14 -14.69
CA PRO A 35 5.55 -9.55 -14.20
C PRO A 35 4.96 -10.43 -13.10
N LEU A 36 4.58 -9.83 -11.96
CA LEU A 36 3.84 -10.52 -10.92
C LEU A 36 2.45 -10.88 -11.43
N PRO A 37 1.97 -12.13 -11.25
CA PRO A 37 0.59 -12.49 -11.54
C PRO A 37 -0.36 -11.74 -10.62
N ILE A 38 -1.65 -11.68 -10.99
CA ILE A 38 -2.69 -11.13 -10.11
C ILE A 38 -2.77 -12.00 -8.87
N LEU A 39 -2.73 -11.36 -7.69
CA LEU A 39 -2.78 -12.05 -6.42
C LEU A 39 -4.22 -12.41 -6.03
N LEU A 40 -4.38 -13.53 -5.32
CA LEU A 40 -5.64 -13.96 -4.76
C LEU A 40 -6.15 -12.96 -3.71
N TRP A 41 -7.46 -12.96 -3.48
CA TRP A 41 -8.22 -12.15 -2.52
C TRP A 41 -8.34 -10.67 -2.94
N ASP A 42 -7.76 -9.76 -2.19
CA ASP A 42 -8.05 -8.32 -2.32
C ASP A 42 -7.68 -7.78 -3.72
N GLU A 43 -6.49 -8.10 -4.27
CA GLU A 43 -6.10 -7.58 -5.58
C GLU A 43 -7.05 -8.04 -6.69
N SER A 44 -7.31 -9.34 -6.78
CA SER A 44 -8.16 -9.88 -7.83
C SER A 44 -9.60 -9.39 -7.73
N ARG A 45 -10.13 -9.26 -6.50
CA ARG A 45 -11.48 -8.73 -6.28
C ARG A 45 -11.58 -7.26 -6.66
N ASN A 46 -10.60 -6.44 -6.26
CA ASN A 46 -10.54 -5.02 -6.64
C ASN A 46 -10.46 -4.86 -8.16
N ILE A 47 -9.70 -5.73 -8.84
CA ILE A 47 -9.58 -5.75 -10.29
C ILE A 47 -10.94 -6.05 -10.94
N VAL A 48 -11.67 -7.06 -10.45
CA VAL A 48 -13.02 -7.36 -10.94
C VAL A 48 -13.94 -6.14 -10.75
N ASN A 49 -13.97 -5.55 -9.54
CA ASN A 49 -14.78 -4.35 -9.29
C ASN A 49 -14.45 -3.21 -10.28
N ALA A 50 -13.15 -2.99 -10.58
CA ALA A 50 -12.73 -1.93 -11.50
C ALA A 50 -13.11 -2.22 -12.96
N LEU A 51 -12.99 -3.46 -13.41
CA LEU A 51 -13.32 -3.86 -14.78
C LEU A 51 -14.84 -3.88 -14.99
N GLU A 52 -15.63 -4.36 -14.02
CA GLU A 52 -17.07 -4.26 -14.08
C GLU A 52 -17.54 -2.78 -14.09
N MET A 53 -16.91 -1.92 -13.28
CA MET A 53 -17.18 -0.48 -13.31
C MET A 53 -16.75 0.16 -14.65
N ASN A 54 -15.70 -0.34 -15.28
CA ASN A 54 -15.31 0.13 -16.62
C ASN A 54 -16.41 -0.16 -17.65
N GLN A 55 -17.07 -1.30 -17.57
CA GLN A 55 -18.14 -1.71 -18.47
C GLN A 55 -19.45 -0.97 -18.17
N ALA A 56 -19.82 -0.85 -16.89
CA ALA A 56 -21.08 -0.22 -16.46
C ALA A 56 -21.04 1.32 -16.43
N GLY A 57 -19.83 1.93 -16.38
CA GLY A 57 -19.64 3.36 -16.13
C GLY A 57 -19.29 3.66 -14.67
N PHE A 58 -18.74 4.88 -14.43
CA PHE A 58 -18.42 5.30 -13.07
C PHE A 58 -19.67 5.37 -12.19
N GLY A 59 -19.60 4.75 -11.03
CA GLY A 59 -20.67 4.72 -10.04
C GLY A 59 -20.16 4.77 -8.61
N LEU A 60 -21.08 4.90 -7.65
CA LEU A 60 -20.76 4.80 -6.23
C LEU A 60 -20.73 3.35 -5.75
N VAL A 61 -21.47 2.46 -6.44
CA VAL A 61 -21.63 1.05 -6.12
C VAL A 61 -20.55 0.25 -6.81
N THR A 62 -19.69 -0.42 -6.06
CA THR A 62 -18.80 -1.45 -6.57
C THR A 62 -19.55 -2.75 -6.74
N THR A 63 -19.32 -3.46 -7.82
CA THR A 63 -20.01 -4.73 -8.11
C THR A 63 -19.03 -5.88 -8.22
N TYR A 64 -19.51 -7.05 -7.89
CA TYR A 64 -18.87 -8.33 -8.14
C TYR A 64 -19.92 -9.26 -8.73
N GLU A 65 -19.70 -9.78 -9.92
CA GLU A 65 -20.69 -10.56 -10.69
C GLU A 65 -21.97 -9.79 -11.03
N GLY A 66 -21.79 -8.48 -11.25
CA GLY A 66 -22.91 -7.59 -11.53
C GLY A 66 -23.81 -7.31 -10.33
N GLN A 67 -23.51 -7.85 -9.15
CA GLN A 67 -24.24 -7.60 -7.91
C GLN A 67 -23.45 -6.64 -7.01
N PRO A 68 -24.11 -5.83 -6.16
CA PRO A 68 -23.42 -4.98 -5.19
C PRO A 68 -22.46 -5.79 -4.32
N ASP A 69 -21.20 -5.36 -4.27
CA ASP A 69 -20.15 -6.03 -3.50
C ASP A 69 -20.17 -5.57 -2.03
N PHE A 70 -20.89 -6.28 -1.17
CA PHE A 70 -20.95 -6.02 0.26
C PHE A 70 -19.73 -6.56 1.03
N TRP A 71 -18.94 -7.45 0.44
CA TRP A 71 -17.68 -7.87 1.04
C TRP A 71 -16.63 -6.75 0.93
N ASN A 72 -16.56 -6.09 -0.22
CA ASN A 72 -15.72 -4.91 -0.44
C ASN A 72 -16.57 -3.63 -0.26
N ALA A 73 -17.03 -3.39 0.98
CA ALA A 73 -17.87 -2.23 1.32
C ALA A 73 -17.09 -0.90 1.36
N LYS A 74 -15.80 -0.90 1.06
CA LYS A 74 -14.95 0.31 1.07
C LYS A 74 -15.45 1.36 0.08
N PRO A 75 -15.24 2.66 0.38
CA PRO A 75 -15.54 3.73 -0.56
C PRO A 75 -14.76 3.58 -1.88
N PRO A 76 -15.30 4.04 -3.02
CA PRO A 76 -14.88 3.61 -4.34
C PRO A 76 -13.66 4.33 -4.92
N LEU A 77 -12.96 5.20 -4.20
CA LEU A 77 -11.90 6.04 -4.79
C LEU A 77 -10.79 5.21 -5.46
N MET A 78 -10.35 4.12 -4.84
CA MET A 78 -9.35 3.22 -5.45
C MET A 78 -9.89 2.61 -6.74
N ILE A 79 -11.12 2.12 -6.72
CA ILE A 79 -11.76 1.51 -7.89
C ILE A 79 -11.92 2.55 -9.01
N TRP A 80 -12.31 3.79 -8.70
CA TRP A 80 -12.34 4.88 -9.69
C TRP A 80 -10.99 5.14 -10.33
N LEU A 81 -9.91 5.16 -9.54
CA LEU A 81 -8.56 5.38 -10.06
C LEU A 81 -8.12 4.23 -10.97
N MET A 82 -8.42 2.98 -10.60
CA MET A 82 -8.15 1.81 -11.44
C MET A 82 -8.97 1.85 -12.73
N THR A 83 -10.28 2.14 -12.65
CA THR A 83 -11.15 2.29 -13.82
C THR A 83 -10.66 3.40 -14.76
N ALA A 84 -10.25 4.55 -14.21
CA ALA A 84 -9.67 5.64 -15.00
C ALA A 84 -8.37 5.20 -15.70
N SER A 85 -7.52 4.48 -15.00
CA SER A 85 -6.27 3.94 -15.56
C SER A 85 -6.55 2.95 -16.71
N VAL A 86 -7.52 2.05 -16.53
CA VAL A 86 -7.94 1.10 -17.59
C VAL A 86 -8.49 1.83 -18.81
N ARG A 87 -9.29 2.87 -18.62
CA ARG A 87 -9.82 3.68 -19.75
C ARG A 87 -8.73 4.40 -20.53
N LEU A 88 -7.65 4.82 -19.87
CA LEU A 88 -6.56 5.56 -20.50
C LEU A 88 -5.54 4.62 -21.17
N PHE A 89 -5.28 3.47 -20.60
CA PHE A 89 -4.17 2.59 -21.00
C PHE A 89 -4.59 1.19 -21.46
N GLY A 90 -5.89 0.90 -21.44
CA GLY A 90 -6.43 -0.43 -21.70
C GLY A 90 -6.33 -1.38 -20.51
N ALA A 91 -7.11 -2.46 -20.53
CA ALA A 91 -7.10 -3.47 -19.47
C ALA A 91 -5.80 -4.27 -19.47
N SER A 92 -5.02 -4.10 -18.43
CA SER A 92 -3.78 -4.82 -18.19
C SER A 92 -3.43 -4.80 -16.72
N GLU A 93 -2.66 -5.78 -16.26
CA GLU A 93 -2.16 -5.86 -14.88
C GLU A 93 -1.42 -4.58 -14.49
N TRP A 94 -0.61 -4.05 -15.42
CA TRP A 94 0.13 -2.81 -15.22
C TRP A 94 -0.81 -1.62 -15.05
N ALA A 95 -1.81 -1.44 -15.93
CA ALA A 95 -2.75 -0.32 -15.85
C ALA A 95 -3.57 -0.37 -14.55
N LEU A 96 -3.96 -1.55 -14.10
CA LEU A 96 -4.71 -1.76 -12.87
C LEU A 96 -3.87 -1.44 -11.61
N ARG A 97 -2.55 -1.67 -11.65
CA ARG A 97 -1.61 -1.39 -10.56
C ARG A 97 -1.08 0.05 -10.54
N LEU A 98 -1.20 0.77 -11.67
CA LEU A 98 -0.65 2.12 -11.83
C LEU A 98 -1.05 3.11 -10.72
N PRO A 99 -2.31 3.16 -10.24
CA PRO A 99 -2.68 4.03 -9.13
C PRO A 99 -1.87 3.78 -7.86
N SER A 100 -1.66 2.51 -7.47
CA SER A 100 -0.85 2.12 -6.31
C SER A 100 0.62 2.51 -6.48
N MET A 101 1.17 2.34 -7.69
CA MET A 101 2.55 2.72 -8.02
C MET A 101 2.76 4.23 -7.90
N ILE A 102 1.86 5.03 -8.49
CA ILE A 102 1.90 6.51 -8.41
C ILE A 102 1.76 6.96 -6.95
N ALA A 103 0.82 6.40 -6.20
CA ALA A 103 0.61 6.71 -4.79
C ALA A 103 1.86 6.42 -3.94
N THR A 104 2.54 5.31 -4.21
CA THR A 104 3.78 4.96 -3.52
C THR A 104 4.88 5.98 -3.79
N ILE A 105 5.14 6.32 -5.06
CA ILE A 105 6.13 7.35 -5.41
C ILE A 105 5.74 8.71 -4.83
N GLY A 106 4.45 9.06 -4.86
CA GLY A 106 3.92 10.26 -4.23
C GLY A 106 4.18 10.30 -2.72
N THR A 107 4.01 9.17 -2.02
CA THR A 107 4.34 9.04 -0.59
C THR A 107 5.81 9.32 -0.32
N LEU A 108 6.72 8.72 -1.12
CA LEU A 108 8.16 8.93 -0.99
C LEU A 108 8.53 10.39 -1.25
N LEU A 109 7.94 11.02 -2.26
CA LEU A 109 8.13 12.44 -2.55
C LEU A 109 7.67 13.33 -1.39
N ILE A 110 6.48 13.08 -0.82
CA ILE A 110 5.96 13.84 0.32
C ILE A 110 6.90 13.72 1.51
N VAL A 111 7.33 12.51 1.87
CA VAL A 111 8.27 12.26 2.97
C VAL A 111 9.58 13.01 2.75
N LEU A 112 10.17 12.89 1.56
CA LEU A 112 11.42 13.55 1.19
C LEU A 112 11.33 15.07 1.34
N LEU A 113 10.29 15.68 0.74
CA LEU A 113 10.09 17.13 0.76
C LEU A 113 9.70 17.64 2.14
N PHE A 114 8.86 16.91 2.88
CA PHE A 114 8.45 17.26 4.25
C PHE A 114 9.65 17.28 5.19
N VAL A 115 10.48 16.24 5.17
CA VAL A 115 11.69 16.15 6.00
C VAL A 115 12.68 17.26 5.61
N ARG A 116 12.95 17.47 4.31
CA ARG A 116 13.78 18.57 3.84
C ARG A 116 13.28 19.93 4.34
N ARG A 117 11.97 20.21 4.19
CA ARG A 117 11.36 21.48 4.60
C ARG A 117 11.44 21.72 6.10
N THR A 118 11.32 20.67 6.90
CA THR A 118 11.20 20.76 8.36
C THR A 118 12.54 20.66 9.08
N THR A 119 13.49 19.91 8.55
CA THR A 119 14.82 19.70 9.13
C THR A 119 15.94 20.50 8.44
N GLY A 120 15.65 21.04 7.25
CA GLY A 120 16.67 21.70 6.39
C GLY A 120 17.64 20.73 5.70
N SER A 121 17.41 19.41 5.77
CA SER A 121 18.33 18.39 5.27
C SER A 121 17.69 17.46 4.25
N LEU A 122 18.15 17.53 3.01
CA LEU A 122 17.73 16.61 1.95
C LEU A 122 18.24 15.19 2.23
N ALA A 123 19.47 15.06 2.76
CA ALA A 123 20.05 13.75 3.12
C ALA A 123 19.20 13.01 4.18
N THR A 124 18.66 13.73 5.19
CA THR A 124 17.74 13.13 6.16
C THR A 124 16.44 12.65 5.49
N GLY A 125 15.93 13.41 4.51
CA GLY A 125 14.77 13.00 3.71
C GLY A 125 15.04 11.77 2.85
N ALA A 126 16.18 11.74 2.16
CA ALA A 126 16.61 10.59 1.37
C ALA A 126 16.81 9.32 2.23
N LEU A 127 17.32 9.48 3.45
CA LEU A 127 17.45 8.38 4.41
C LEU A 127 16.08 7.85 4.85
N ALA A 128 15.11 8.73 5.10
CA ALA A 128 13.74 8.29 5.41
C ALA A 128 13.11 7.51 4.24
N VAL A 129 13.30 7.98 3.00
CA VAL A 129 12.88 7.26 1.79
C VAL A 129 13.56 5.88 1.71
N ALA A 130 14.87 5.80 1.95
CA ALA A 130 15.60 4.53 1.94
C ALA A 130 15.05 3.55 2.99
N PHE A 131 14.70 4.00 4.19
CA PHE A 131 14.09 3.16 5.22
C PHE A 131 12.72 2.62 4.80
N ILE A 132 11.91 3.39 4.09
CA ILE A 132 10.63 2.91 3.53
C ILE A 132 10.90 1.86 2.46
N VAL A 133 11.69 2.20 1.44
CA VAL A 133 11.93 1.37 0.25
C VAL A 133 12.56 0.02 0.62
N LEU A 134 13.50 0.00 1.57
CA LEU A 134 14.18 -1.22 2.00
C LEU A 134 13.39 -2.05 3.01
N SER A 135 12.24 -1.56 3.49
CA SER A 135 11.42 -2.32 4.43
C SER A 135 10.67 -3.46 3.73
N PRO A 136 10.58 -4.64 4.34
CA PRO A 136 9.79 -5.77 3.82
C PRO A 136 8.36 -5.42 3.44
N SER A 137 7.75 -4.50 4.18
CA SER A 137 6.42 -3.97 3.90
C SER A 137 6.24 -3.39 2.50
N SER A 138 7.32 -2.93 1.85
CA SER A 138 7.28 -2.39 0.49
C SER A 138 7.17 -3.45 -0.61
N PHE A 139 7.29 -4.74 -0.24
CA PHE A 139 7.23 -5.89 -1.15
C PHE A 139 6.10 -6.88 -0.82
N GLY A 140 5.27 -6.58 0.18
CA GLY A 140 4.16 -7.44 0.60
C GLY A 140 2.94 -7.36 -0.32
N GLU A 141 1.95 -8.19 -0.03
CA GLU A 141 0.70 -8.36 -0.77
C GLU A 141 -0.18 -7.08 -0.81
N HIS A 142 0.04 -6.14 0.10
CA HIS A 142 -0.66 -4.85 0.18
C HIS A 142 0.26 -3.66 -0.13
N SER A 143 1.40 -3.91 -0.81
CA SER A 143 2.35 -2.87 -1.19
C SER A 143 1.91 -2.10 -2.43
N GLY A 144 2.67 -1.08 -2.81
CA GLY A 144 2.44 -0.33 -4.04
C GLY A 144 2.63 -1.13 -5.35
N ARG A 145 3.02 -2.40 -5.26
CA ARG A 145 3.21 -3.30 -6.40
C ARG A 145 1.94 -4.04 -6.81
N VAL A 146 0.89 -3.95 -6.02
CA VAL A 146 -0.41 -4.61 -6.22
C VAL A 146 -1.54 -3.60 -6.34
N ALA A 147 -2.62 -3.98 -6.98
CA ALA A 147 -3.80 -3.15 -7.16
C ALA A 147 -4.66 -3.19 -5.87
N ASP A 148 -4.16 -2.55 -4.80
CA ASP A 148 -4.82 -2.54 -3.51
C ASP A 148 -4.97 -1.13 -2.93
N TYR A 149 -5.91 -0.98 -1.99
CA TYR A 149 -6.28 0.26 -1.33
C TYR A 149 -5.16 0.88 -0.51
N ASP A 150 -4.28 0.04 0.10
CA ASP A 150 -3.33 0.48 1.13
C ASP A 150 -2.35 1.52 0.63
N ALA A 151 -1.77 1.34 -0.56
CA ALA A 151 -0.81 2.31 -1.12
C ALA A 151 -1.44 3.70 -1.33
N VAL A 152 -2.67 3.75 -1.85
CA VAL A 152 -3.40 5.01 -2.09
C VAL A 152 -3.84 5.64 -0.77
N MET A 153 -4.31 4.84 0.19
CA MET A 153 -4.62 5.30 1.54
C MET A 153 -3.39 5.89 2.24
N ILE A 154 -2.23 5.21 2.19
CA ILE A 154 -0.97 5.67 2.79
C ILE A 154 -0.51 6.99 2.17
N PHE A 155 -0.67 7.16 0.87
CA PHE A 155 -0.37 8.41 0.19
C PHE A 155 -1.20 9.57 0.76
N PHE A 156 -2.51 9.42 0.82
CA PHE A 156 -3.39 10.48 1.31
C PHE A 156 -3.27 10.70 2.81
N THR A 157 -3.06 9.65 3.62
CA THR A 157 -2.81 9.78 5.05
C THR A 157 -1.49 10.50 5.32
N THR A 158 -0.43 10.17 4.61
CA THR A 158 0.86 10.86 4.72
C THR A 158 0.72 12.32 4.30
N ALA A 159 -0.02 12.59 3.20
CA ALA A 159 -0.26 13.95 2.72
C ALA A 159 -0.98 14.81 3.76
N TYR A 160 -2.16 14.36 4.25
CA TYR A 160 -2.92 15.20 5.19
C TYR A 160 -2.19 15.38 6.52
N LEU A 161 -1.48 14.37 7.02
CA LEU A 161 -0.72 14.47 8.26
C LEU A 161 0.45 15.44 8.15
N CYS A 162 1.20 15.41 7.04
CA CYS A 162 2.27 16.36 6.79
C CYS A 162 1.75 17.80 6.62
N LEU A 163 0.65 17.98 5.87
CA LEU A 163 0.00 19.28 5.67
C LEU A 163 -0.57 19.81 7.00
N PHE A 164 -1.21 18.96 7.79
CA PHE A 164 -1.74 19.31 9.10
C PHE A 164 -0.62 19.76 10.05
N PHE A 165 0.52 19.03 10.11
CA PHE A 165 1.68 19.47 10.87
C PHE A 165 2.13 20.87 10.44
N LEU A 166 2.24 21.13 9.14
CA LEU A 166 2.63 22.44 8.62
C LEU A 166 1.62 23.54 8.98
N ALA A 167 0.33 23.21 9.00
CA ALA A 167 -0.73 24.13 9.44
C ALA A 167 -0.62 24.45 10.94
N LEU A 168 -0.35 23.45 11.78
CA LEU A 168 -0.15 23.62 13.23
C LEU A 168 1.08 24.46 13.59
N GLN A 169 2.07 24.60 12.70
CA GLN A 169 3.22 25.49 12.94
C GLN A 169 2.88 26.97 12.71
N ARG A 170 1.74 27.29 12.13
CA ARG A 170 1.32 28.66 11.80
C ARG A 170 0.25 29.13 12.80
N ARG A 171 0.32 30.40 13.25
CA ARG A 171 -0.75 30.99 14.07
C ARG A 171 -2.06 31.12 13.27
N ARG A 172 -1.95 31.50 11.99
CA ARG A 172 -3.08 31.64 11.06
C ARG A 172 -2.72 30.93 9.75
N PRO A 173 -3.02 29.63 9.61
CA PRO A 173 -2.79 28.93 8.35
C PRO A 173 -3.64 29.52 7.23
N GLY A 174 -3.07 29.58 6.03
CA GLY A 174 -3.81 29.99 4.83
C GLY A 174 -4.93 29.00 4.50
N PHE A 175 -6.05 29.49 3.98
CA PHE A 175 -7.21 28.66 3.67
C PHE A 175 -6.87 27.54 2.66
N GLY A 176 -6.05 27.84 1.63
CA GLY A 176 -5.58 26.82 0.67
C GLY A 176 -4.84 25.65 1.31
N LEU A 177 -4.03 25.89 2.37
CA LEU A 177 -3.36 24.81 3.09
C LEU A 177 -4.37 23.93 3.85
N LEU A 178 -5.41 24.52 4.42
CA LEU A 178 -6.47 23.79 5.13
C LEU A 178 -7.35 23.01 4.13
N LEU A 179 -7.69 23.60 2.99
CA LEU A 179 -8.42 22.92 1.92
C LEU A 179 -7.65 21.70 1.40
N LEU A 180 -6.34 21.83 1.13
CA LEU A 180 -5.49 20.71 0.71
C LEU A 180 -5.42 19.63 1.79
N THR A 181 -5.33 20.03 3.08
CA THR A 181 -5.38 19.08 4.19
C THR A 181 -6.71 18.34 4.21
N GLY A 182 -7.82 19.08 4.09
CA GLY A 182 -9.17 18.52 4.05
C GLY A 182 -9.40 17.59 2.84
N ALA A 183 -8.98 18.02 1.66
CA ALA A 183 -9.10 17.20 0.46
C ALA A 183 -8.31 15.88 0.58
N ALA A 184 -7.07 15.93 1.09
CA ALA A 184 -6.29 14.72 1.34
C ALA A 184 -6.94 13.83 2.42
N THR A 185 -7.53 14.42 3.47
CA THR A 185 -8.28 13.65 4.48
C THR A 185 -9.52 12.99 3.86
N LEU A 186 -10.30 13.73 3.08
CA LEU A 186 -11.45 13.18 2.36
C LEU A 186 -11.04 12.03 1.45
N CYS A 187 -9.98 12.20 0.66
CA CYS A 187 -9.48 11.13 -0.21
C CYS A 187 -8.99 9.90 0.58
N ALA A 188 -8.36 10.08 1.76
CA ALA A 188 -7.97 8.96 2.62
C ALA A 188 -9.20 8.15 3.08
N VAL A 189 -10.27 8.84 3.52
CA VAL A 189 -11.53 8.20 3.91
C VAL A 189 -12.23 7.57 2.72
N MET A 190 -12.29 8.26 1.58
CA MET A 190 -12.89 7.73 0.34
C MET A 190 -12.08 6.57 -0.28
N THR A 191 -10.87 6.32 0.21
CA THR A 191 -10.07 5.14 -0.17
C THR A 191 -10.36 3.95 0.76
N LYS A 192 -10.28 4.12 2.07
CA LYS A 192 -10.37 3.00 3.03
C LYS A 192 -11.02 3.45 4.34
N ASP A 193 -12.15 4.14 4.24
CA ASP A 193 -13.05 4.57 5.33
C ASP A 193 -12.33 5.02 6.63
N VAL A 194 -12.69 4.43 7.79
CA VAL A 194 -12.13 4.75 9.11
C VAL A 194 -10.62 4.50 9.18
N ALA A 195 -10.10 3.52 8.45
CA ALA A 195 -8.65 3.23 8.42
C ALA A 195 -7.85 4.44 7.92
N GLY A 196 -8.41 5.24 6.98
CA GLY A 196 -7.82 6.49 6.53
C GLY A 196 -7.71 7.58 7.61
N LEU A 197 -8.52 7.52 8.67
CA LEU A 197 -8.49 8.49 9.79
C LEU A 197 -7.66 8.03 10.98
N MET A 198 -7.46 6.73 11.17
CA MET A 198 -6.78 6.18 12.35
C MET A 198 -5.42 6.85 12.67
N PRO A 199 -4.52 7.07 11.70
CA PRO A 199 -3.25 7.76 11.99
C PRO A 199 -3.43 9.20 12.47
N GLY A 200 -4.56 9.83 12.14
CA GLY A 200 -4.94 11.18 12.60
C GLY A 200 -5.09 11.30 14.11
N LEU A 201 -5.41 10.20 14.82
CA LEU A 201 -5.48 10.18 16.28
C LEU A 201 -4.14 10.57 16.91
N GLY A 202 -3.02 10.14 16.33
CA GLY A 202 -1.69 10.52 16.79
C GLY A 202 -1.38 12.00 16.56
N ALA A 203 -1.87 12.58 15.47
CA ALA A 203 -1.76 14.01 15.21
C ALA A 203 -2.61 14.84 16.22
N ALA A 204 -3.79 14.35 16.58
CA ALA A 204 -4.63 14.95 17.61
C ALA A 204 -3.97 14.88 18.99
N LEU A 205 -3.41 13.73 19.36
CA LEU A 205 -2.66 13.56 20.60
C LEU A 205 -1.47 14.53 20.67
N TYR A 206 -0.67 14.63 19.60
CA TYR A 206 0.43 15.58 19.52
C TYR A 206 -0.05 17.05 19.72
N MET A 207 -1.18 17.41 19.09
CA MET A 207 -1.75 18.74 19.21
C MET A 207 -2.14 19.07 20.66
N VAL A 208 -2.79 18.12 21.35
CA VAL A 208 -3.17 18.25 22.77
C VAL A 208 -1.92 18.36 23.64
N ALA A 209 -0.98 17.42 23.50
CA ALA A 209 0.24 17.36 24.30
C ALA A 209 1.15 18.59 24.14
N THR A 210 1.06 19.29 23.00
CA THR A 210 1.85 20.52 22.77
C THR A 210 1.07 21.81 23.03
N GLY A 211 -0.14 21.74 23.58
CA GLY A 211 -0.98 22.91 23.90
C GLY A 211 -1.45 23.71 22.68
N ARG A 212 -1.47 23.07 21.49
CA ARG A 212 -1.84 23.74 20.23
C ARG A 212 -3.35 23.70 19.91
N THR A 213 -4.15 23.16 20.79
CA THR A 213 -5.63 23.07 20.64
C THR A 213 -6.29 24.43 20.43
N SER A 214 -5.79 25.48 21.14
CA SER A 214 -6.30 26.84 20.96
C SER A 214 -6.22 27.35 19.52
N ARG A 215 -5.28 26.84 18.72
CA ARG A 215 -5.13 27.26 17.31
C ARG A 215 -6.28 26.80 16.42
N LEU A 216 -6.97 25.71 16.77
CA LEU A 216 -8.15 25.24 16.04
C LEU A 216 -9.31 26.25 16.15
N TRP A 217 -9.49 26.79 17.33
CA TRP A 217 -10.62 27.68 17.65
C TRP A 217 -10.40 29.13 17.20
N GLN A 218 -9.13 29.57 17.08
CA GLN A 218 -8.80 30.98 16.82
C GLN A 218 -9.22 31.47 15.41
N THR A 219 -9.53 30.59 14.47
CA THR A 219 -9.83 31.02 13.09
C THR A 219 -11.16 30.53 12.53
N GLY A 220 -11.87 29.61 13.18
CA GLY A 220 -13.08 28.96 12.64
C GLY A 220 -12.87 28.17 11.33
N ARG A 221 -11.75 28.42 10.62
CA ARG A 221 -11.46 27.84 9.30
C ARG A 221 -11.31 26.32 9.35
N TYR A 222 -10.74 25.77 10.42
CA TYR A 222 -10.66 24.34 10.62
C TYR A 222 -12.05 23.71 10.74
N ALA A 223 -12.97 24.37 11.47
CA ALA A 223 -14.33 23.91 11.62
C ALA A 223 -15.08 23.91 10.28
N VAL A 224 -14.88 24.93 9.45
CA VAL A 224 -15.48 25.02 8.11
C VAL A 224 -15.00 23.85 7.23
N VAL A 225 -13.70 23.58 7.21
CA VAL A 225 -13.15 22.46 6.41
C VAL A 225 -13.61 21.11 6.95
N ALA A 226 -13.62 20.92 8.27
CA ALA A 226 -14.11 19.68 8.87
C ALA A 226 -15.60 19.46 8.60
N MET A 227 -16.42 20.51 8.69
CA MET A 227 -17.85 20.45 8.36
C MET A 227 -18.06 20.09 6.88
N ALA A 228 -17.29 20.71 5.96
CA ALA A 228 -17.39 20.39 4.54
C ALA A 228 -17.07 18.91 4.26
N ILE A 229 -16.01 18.36 4.89
CA ILE A 229 -15.68 16.93 4.79
C ILE A 229 -16.83 16.09 5.31
N LEU A 230 -17.36 16.41 6.49
CA LEU A 230 -18.46 15.66 7.11
C LEU A 230 -19.70 15.65 6.20
N LEU A 231 -20.06 16.79 5.62
CA LEU A 231 -21.21 16.90 4.71
C LEU A 231 -21.01 16.05 3.45
N VAL A 232 -19.81 16.04 2.87
CA VAL A 232 -19.50 15.20 1.69
C VAL A 232 -19.59 13.72 2.05
N LEU A 233 -19.05 13.31 3.21
CA LEU A 233 -19.11 11.91 3.65
C LEU A 233 -20.53 11.47 3.98
N LEU A 234 -21.34 12.34 4.59
CA LEU A 234 -22.76 12.06 4.85
C LEU A 234 -23.55 11.93 3.54
N ALA A 235 -23.34 12.86 2.60
CA ALA A 235 -23.97 12.80 1.28
C ALA A 235 -23.58 11.51 0.55
N PHE A 236 -22.30 11.11 0.58
CA PHE A 236 -21.85 9.84 0.02
C PHE A 236 -22.57 8.66 0.70
N ALA A 237 -22.57 8.59 2.03
CA ALA A 237 -23.15 7.48 2.78
C ALA A 237 -24.65 7.33 2.51
N ILE A 238 -25.41 8.44 2.51
CA ILE A 238 -26.84 8.45 2.22
C ILE A 238 -27.10 7.99 0.77
N THR A 239 -26.37 8.54 -0.19
CA THR A 239 -26.55 8.20 -1.62
C THR A 239 -26.19 6.74 -1.89
N ARG A 240 -25.11 6.26 -1.27
CA ARG A 240 -24.64 4.87 -1.44
C ARG A 240 -25.65 3.86 -0.83
N GLU A 241 -26.20 4.15 0.36
CA GLU A 241 -27.23 3.34 0.98
C GLU A 241 -28.53 3.34 0.14
N ALA A 242 -28.93 4.50 -0.41
CA ALA A 242 -30.10 4.61 -1.27
C ALA A 242 -29.97 3.80 -2.59
N GLN A 243 -28.75 3.74 -3.16
CA GLN A 243 -28.48 2.96 -4.37
C GLN A 243 -28.29 1.46 -4.10
N SER A 244 -27.87 1.09 -2.90
CA SER A 244 -27.58 -0.28 -2.51
C SER A 244 -27.93 -0.47 -1.02
N PRO A 245 -29.21 -0.70 -0.70
CA PRO A 245 -29.67 -0.87 0.68
C PRO A 245 -28.94 -2.00 1.40
N GLY A 246 -28.50 -1.73 2.63
CA GLY A 246 -27.66 -2.63 3.42
C GLY A 246 -26.15 -2.28 3.40
N TYR A 247 -25.76 -1.27 2.62
CA TYR A 247 -24.36 -0.82 2.56
C TYR A 247 -23.82 -0.38 3.93
N LEU A 248 -24.56 0.44 4.67
CA LEU A 248 -24.14 0.93 5.99
C LEU A 248 -23.99 -0.20 7.01
N ALA A 249 -24.85 -1.22 6.94
CA ALA A 249 -24.74 -2.41 7.78
C ALA A 249 -23.47 -3.21 7.42
N ALA A 250 -23.22 -3.42 6.13
CA ALA A 250 -22.02 -4.11 5.67
C ALA A 250 -20.73 -3.36 6.07
N LEU A 251 -20.67 -2.04 5.87
CA LEU A 251 -19.56 -1.20 6.29
C LEU A 251 -19.31 -1.29 7.80
N TRP A 252 -20.38 -1.23 8.60
CA TRP A 252 -20.28 -1.32 10.06
C TRP A 252 -19.74 -2.67 10.52
N HIS A 253 -20.27 -3.76 9.95
CA HIS A 253 -19.89 -5.11 10.35
C HIS A 253 -18.52 -5.54 9.81
N ASN A 254 -18.17 -5.17 8.58
CA ASN A 254 -16.95 -5.66 7.94
C ASN A 254 -15.73 -4.78 8.24
N ASP A 255 -15.87 -3.45 8.25
CA ASP A 255 -14.73 -2.54 8.25
C ASP A 255 -14.61 -1.69 9.52
N VAL A 256 -15.73 -1.31 10.18
CA VAL A 256 -15.67 -0.41 11.35
C VAL A 256 -15.63 -1.19 12.66
N PHE A 257 -16.72 -1.82 13.05
CA PHE A 257 -16.87 -2.43 14.37
C PHE A 257 -16.41 -3.88 14.40
N GLY A 258 -16.67 -4.63 13.34
CA GLY A 258 -16.35 -6.06 13.28
C GLY A 258 -14.86 -6.33 13.51
N ARG A 259 -13.96 -5.59 12.83
CA ARG A 259 -12.51 -5.77 12.95
C ARG A 259 -11.94 -5.34 14.30
N PHE A 260 -12.60 -4.46 15.03
CA PHE A 260 -12.18 -4.06 16.38
C PHE A 260 -12.57 -5.09 17.44
N THR A 261 -13.74 -5.73 17.30
CA THR A 261 -14.34 -6.56 18.35
C THR A 261 -14.21 -8.06 18.10
N ARG A 262 -14.02 -8.48 16.84
CA ARG A 262 -13.95 -9.90 16.45
C ARG A 262 -12.85 -10.11 15.42
N SER A 263 -12.29 -11.31 15.41
CA SER A 263 -11.54 -11.80 14.27
C SER A 263 -12.51 -12.17 13.15
N VAL A 264 -12.41 -11.50 11.99
CA VAL A 264 -13.33 -11.69 10.86
C VAL A 264 -12.91 -12.87 9.99
N ILE A 265 -11.62 -13.22 9.98
CA ILE A 265 -11.01 -14.23 9.11
C ILE A 265 -10.15 -15.27 9.87
N GLY A 266 -10.42 -15.49 11.18
CA GLY A 266 -9.58 -16.39 11.99
C GLY A 266 -8.15 -15.88 12.21
N ASP A 267 -7.94 -14.55 12.09
CA ASP A 267 -6.65 -13.86 12.19
C ASP A 267 -6.30 -13.42 13.61
N GLU A 268 -6.72 -14.20 14.60
CA GLU A 268 -6.38 -13.95 16.00
C GLU A 268 -4.87 -14.04 16.20
N LYS A 269 -4.28 -12.96 16.69
CA LYS A 269 -2.86 -12.84 16.94
C LYS A 269 -2.62 -12.38 18.37
N PRO A 270 -1.45 -12.73 18.96
CA PRO A 270 -1.08 -12.30 20.31
C PRO A 270 -1.19 -10.76 20.47
N ARG A 271 -1.43 -10.31 21.72
CA ARG A 271 -1.60 -8.88 22.01
C ARG A 271 -0.45 -8.01 21.49
N PHE A 272 0.78 -8.47 21.63
CA PHE A 272 1.98 -7.72 21.20
C PHE A 272 2.45 -8.09 19.77
N TYR A 273 1.54 -8.57 18.93
CA TYR A 273 1.84 -8.99 17.58
C TYR A 273 2.60 -7.95 16.75
N TYR A 274 2.17 -6.69 16.76
CA TYR A 274 2.84 -5.66 15.99
C TYR A 274 4.24 -5.32 16.50
N LEU A 275 4.47 -5.43 17.81
CA LEU A 275 5.83 -5.28 18.35
C LEU A 275 6.73 -6.43 17.86
N SER A 276 6.27 -7.66 17.93
CA SER A 276 7.02 -8.82 17.41
C SER A 276 7.25 -8.73 15.91
N LEU A 277 6.25 -8.28 15.14
CA LEU A 277 6.35 -8.07 13.69
C LEU A 277 7.43 -7.04 13.34
N LEU A 278 7.48 -5.92 14.05
CA LEU A 278 8.49 -4.88 13.85
C LEU A 278 9.88 -5.38 14.26
N LEU A 279 10.00 -6.09 15.38
CA LEU A 279 11.26 -6.69 15.83
C LEU A 279 11.76 -7.78 14.87
N ALA A 280 10.84 -8.51 14.22
CA ALA A 280 11.16 -9.47 13.16
C ALA A 280 11.59 -8.79 11.84
N GLY A 281 11.67 -7.45 11.81
CA GLY A 281 12.21 -6.69 10.68
C GLY A 281 11.20 -6.24 9.63
N TYR A 282 9.90 -6.27 9.91
CA TYR A 282 8.90 -5.77 8.98
C TYR A 282 9.10 -4.29 8.59
N PHE A 283 9.71 -3.52 9.48
CA PHE A 283 10.26 -2.19 9.20
C PHE A 283 11.79 -2.21 9.42
N ALA A 284 12.55 -1.87 8.38
CA ALA A 284 14.01 -1.99 8.35
C ALA A 284 14.73 -1.20 9.45
N ALA A 285 14.19 -0.07 9.88
CA ALA A 285 14.82 0.84 10.84
C ALA A 285 14.23 0.73 12.27
N THR A 286 13.56 -0.39 12.60
CA THR A 286 13.00 -0.61 13.95
C THR A 286 14.01 -0.38 15.09
N PRO A 287 15.28 -0.84 15.02
CA PRO A 287 16.25 -0.58 16.08
C PRO A 287 16.51 0.91 16.33
N LEU A 288 16.46 1.74 15.30
CA LEU A 288 16.61 3.19 15.43
C LEU A 288 15.41 3.85 16.13
N LEU A 289 14.21 3.28 15.98
CA LEU A 289 13.04 3.75 16.73
C LEU A 289 13.18 3.47 18.23
N LEU A 290 13.74 2.33 18.61
CA LEU A 290 14.02 2.00 20.01
C LEU A 290 15.05 2.95 20.61
N LEU A 291 15.96 3.49 19.80
CA LEU A 291 16.95 4.48 20.20
C LEU A 291 16.45 5.93 20.11
N ALA A 292 15.25 6.17 19.55
CA ALA A 292 14.70 7.51 19.38
C ALA A 292 14.59 8.32 20.70
N PRO A 293 14.22 7.75 21.85
CA PRO A 293 14.23 8.46 23.13
C PRO A 293 15.59 9.05 23.48
N LEU A 294 16.70 8.35 23.20
CA LEU A 294 18.06 8.83 23.43
C LEU A 294 18.42 10.02 22.57
N SER A 295 17.77 10.17 21.42
CA SER A 295 18.00 11.28 20.49
C SER A 295 17.22 12.55 20.86
N LEU A 296 16.11 12.44 21.64
CA LEU A 296 15.22 13.55 21.99
C LEU A 296 15.92 14.71 22.72
N GLY A 297 16.90 14.40 23.55
CA GLY A 297 17.72 15.42 24.27
C GLY A 297 18.65 16.20 23.37
N GLN A 298 18.95 15.70 22.18
CA GLN A 298 19.95 16.24 21.26
C GLN A 298 19.31 16.95 20.07
N VAL A 299 18.11 16.51 19.66
CA VAL A 299 17.33 17.14 18.59
C VAL A 299 16.70 18.43 19.10
N ARG A 300 17.01 19.57 18.47
CA ARG A 300 16.52 20.89 18.87
C ARG A 300 15.64 21.51 17.78
N GLY A 301 14.93 22.57 18.15
CA GLY A 301 14.14 23.39 17.23
C GLY A 301 13.03 22.60 16.53
N ARG A 302 12.82 22.90 15.25
CA ARG A 302 11.74 22.31 14.45
C ARG A 302 11.87 20.80 14.30
N SER A 303 13.11 20.27 14.17
CA SER A 303 13.34 18.83 14.05
C SER A 303 12.86 18.05 15.26
N ARG A 304 12.93 18.60 16.48
CA ARG A 304 12.37 17.99 17.70
C ARG A 304 10.85 17.86 17.63
N PHE A 305 10.17 18.90 17.15
CA PHE A 305 8.72 18.85 16.98
C PHE A 305 8.28 17.85 15.93
N VAL A 306 9.05 17.70 14.83
CA VAL A 306 8.79 16.69 13.80
C VAL A 306 9.01 15.29 14.35
N LEU A 307 10.08 15.07 15.13
CA LEU A 307 10.36 13.78 15.76
C LEU A 307 9.23 13.39 16.72
N LEU A 308 8.82 14.29 17.61
CA LEU A 308 7.71 14.07 18.54
C LEU A 308 6.39 13.80 17.80
N TYR A 309 6.12 14.54 16.73
CA TYR A 309 4.94 14.33 15.89
C TYR A 309 4.95 12.95 15.23
N ALA A 310 6.06 12.59 14.62
CA ALA A 310 6.21 11.30 13.93
C ALA A 310 6.08 10.12 14.91
N LEU A 311 6.67 10.22 16.11
CA LEU A 311 6.51 9.23 17.19
C LEU A 311 5.07 9.18 17.72
N SER A 312 4.40 10.33 17.84
CA SER A 312 3.00 10.38 18.25
C SER A 312 2.08 9.71 17.24
N VAL A 313 2.23 10.01 15.93
CA VAL A 313 1.43 9.40 14.87
C VAL A 313 1.64 7.88 14.82
N SER A 314 2.90 7.43 14.74
CA SER A 314 3.20 6.01 14.63
C SER A 314 2.88 5.24 15.91
N GLY A 315 3.23 5.79 17.08
CA GLY A 315 2.99 5.14 18.37
C GLY A 315 1.50 5.02 18.71
N THR A 316 0.70 6.07 18.45
CA THR A 316 -0.75 6.00 18.67
C THR A 316 -1.41 4.98 17.75
N LEU A 317 -1.04 4.94 16.47
CA LEU A 317 -1.57 3.92 15.56
C LEU A 317 -1.21 2.51 16.02
N LEU A 318 0.04 2.26 16.40
CA LEU A 318 0.47 0.97 16.95
C LEU A 318 -0.32 0.59 18.21
N LEU A 319 -0.59 1.55 19.10
CA LEU A 319 -1.39 1.32 20.29
C LEU A 319 -2.83 0.90 19.93
N VAL A 320 -3.48 1.64 19.02
CA VAL A 320 -4.84 1.33 18.56
C VAL A 320 -4.89 -0.07 17.94
N LEU A 321 -3.96 -0.40 17.06
CA LEU A 321 -3.88 -1.71 16.41
C LEU A 321 -3.58 -2.84 17.41
N THR A 322 -2.77 -2.58 18.44
CA THR A 322 -2.49 -3.56 19.51
C THR A 322 -3.74 -3.91 20.30
N LEU A 323 -4.67 -2.94 20.47
CA LEU A 323 -5.94 -3.12 21.17
C LEU A 323 -7.03 -3.78 20.30
N ALA A 324 -6.94 -3.68 18.97
CA ALA A 324 -7.88 -4.30 18.06
C ALA A 324 -7.82 -5.83 18.09
N ALA A 325 -8.97 -6.51 17.88
CA ALA A 325 -9.06 -7.96 17.84
C ALA A 325 -8.42 -8.55 16.57
N SER A 326 -8.80 -8.02 15.40
CA SER A 326 -8.25 -8.43 14.10
C SER A 326 -6.87 -7.80 13.87
N LYS A 327 -5.86 -8.62 13.52
CA LYS A 327 -4.47 -8.19 13.36
C LYS A 327 -3.85 -8.75 12.08
N LEU A 328 -3.75 -7.91 11.06
CA LEU A 328 -3.06 -8.24 9.81
C LEU A 328 -1.75 -7.43 9.69
N ASN A 329 -0.75 -8.02 9.03
CA ASN A 329 0.58 -7.43 8.89
C ASN A 329 0.53 -6.01 8.29
N HIS A 330 -0.28 -5.82 7.27
CA HIS A 330 -0.36 -4.57 6.52
C HIS A 330 -1.03 -3.41 7.28
N TYR A 331 -1.78 -3.67 8.36
CA TYR A 331 -2.43 -2.58 9.12
C TYR A 331 -1.44 -1.59 9.72
N VAL A 332 -0.18 -2.01 9.95
CA VAL A 332 0.88 -1.12 10.44
C VAL A 332 1.47 -0.21 9.35
N MET A 333 1.22 -0.49 8.08
CA MET A 333 1.86 0.22 6.97
C MET A 333 1.64 1.74 6.97
N PRO A 334 0.48 2.29 7.37
CA PRO A 334 0.30 3.75 7.46
C PRO A 334 1.19 4.43 8.50
N ALA A 335 1.76 3.68 9.47
CA ALA A 335 2.74 4.21 10.42
C ALA A 335 4.15 4.32 9.82
N ILE A 336 4.49 3.53 8.80
CA ILE A 336 5.85 3.39 8.27
C ILE A 336 6.45 4.71 7.78
N PRO A 337 5.75 5.60 7.05
CA PRO A 337 6.30 6.90 6.67
C PRO A 337 6.76 7.72 7.88
N PHE A 338 6.01 7.71 8.97
CA PHE A 338 6.33 8.45 10.20
C PHE A 338 7.40 7.75 11.03
N MET A 339 7.41 6.44 11.09
CA MET A 339 8.51 5.66 11.66
C MET A 339 9.83 5.97 10.92
N ALA A 340 9.81 6.04 9.60
CA ALA A 340 10.98 6.34 8.79
C ALA A 340 11.50 7.78 9.01
N ILE A 341 10.59 8.75 9.14
CA ILE A 341 10.93 10.13 9.50
C ILE A 341 11.60 10.16 10.88
N ALA A 342 11.01 9.49 11.88
CA ALA A 342 11.56 9.43 13.23
C ALA A 342 12.93 8.76 13.26
N ALA A 343 13.09 7.63 12.60
CA ALA A 343 14.34 6.89 12.51
C ALA A 343 15.45 7.71 11.82
N ALA A 344 15.14 8.39 10.71
CA ALA A 344 16.11 9.22 9.98
C ALA A 344 16.59 10.42 10.80
N ILE A 345 15.68 11.09 11.53
CA ILE A 345 16.04 12.20 12.42
C ILE A 345 16.89 11.69 13.59
N SER A 346 16.52 10.55 14.17
CA SER A 346 17.24 9.93 15.29
C SER A 346 18.66 9.50 14.88
N LEU A 347 18.81 8.83 13.74
CA LEU A 347 20.12 8.43 13.24
C LEU A 347 21.03 9.64 13.02
N ARG A 348 20.51 10.70 12.40
CA ARG A 348 21.28 11.94 12.21
C ARG A 348 21.74 12.54 13.54
N ALA A 349 20.88 12.59 14.55
CA ALA A 349 21.21 13.11 15.86
C ALA A 349 22.28 12.25 16.57
N LEU A 350 22.17 10.94 16.45
CA LEU A 350 23.17 10.01 16.96
C LEU A 350 24.52 10.19 16.27
N ILE A 351 24.55 10.28 14.94
CA ILE A 351 25.78 10.54 14.18
C ILE A 351 26.43 11.86 14.63
N ALA A 352 25.66 12.93 14.81
CA ALA A 352 26.18 14.22 15.28
C ALA A 352 26.81 14.13 16.69
N ARG A 353 26.16 13.38 17.61
CA ARG A 353 26.71 13.09 18.93
C ARG A 353 28.04 12.37 18.87
N PHE A 354 28.18 11.42 17.93
CA PHE A 354 29.40 10.63 17.77
C PHE A 354 30.56 11.43 17.17
N SER A 355 30.23 12.27 16.19
CA SER A 355 31.25 13.17 15.63
C SER A 355 31.81 14.08 16.72
N ALA A 356 30.98 14.53 17.67
CA ALA A 356 31.43 15.28 18.84
C ALA A 356 32.23 14.43 19.86
N ALA A 357 31.83 13.17 20.10
CA ALA A 357 32.51 12.26 21.02
C ALA A 357 33.83 11.70 20.47
N ARG A 358 34.04 11.72 19.14
CA ARG A 358 35.36 11.39 18.52
C ARG A 358 36.51 12.26 19.02
N ALA A 359 36.21 13.47 19.45
CA ALA A 359 37.21 14.34 20.10
C ALA A 359 37.61 13.86 21.52
N GLY A 360 36.88 12.88 22.10
CA GLY A 360 37.05 12.40 23.48
C GLY A 360 37.90 11.12 23.66
N GLY A 361 38.75 10.71 22.69
CA GLY A 361 39.65 9.57 22.83
C GLY A 361 39.08 8.20 22.36
N LEU A 362 39.75 7.10 22.70
CA LEU A 362 39.44 5.74 22.19
C LEU A 362 38.02 5.25 22.54
N GLY A 363 37.54 5.51 23.75
CA GLY A 363 36.19 5.13 24.19
C GLY A 363 35.08 5.81 23.38
N GLY A 364 35.24 7.11 23.08
CA GLY A 364 34.29 7.84 22.22
C GLY A 364 34.23 7.31 20.78
N ARG A 365 35.39 6.87 20.23
CA ARG A 365 35.49 6.26 18.90
C ARG A 365 34.75 4.91 18.82
N LEU A 366 34.93 4.05 19.83
CA LEU A 366 34.29 2.74 19.89
C LEU A 366 32.76 2.86 20.02
N ILE A 367 32.30 3.77 20.85
CA ILE A 367 30.84 4.09 20.94
C ILE A 367 30.31 4.61 19.60
N ALA A 368 31.07 5.49 18.91
CA ALA A 368 30.69 6.01 17.60
C ALA A 368 30.55 4.89 16.55
N ILE A 369 31.51 3.98 16.48
CA ILE A 369 31.51 2.84 15.56
C ILE A 369 30.33 1.91 15.89
N GLY A 370 30.10 1.58 17.17
CA GLY A 370 29.02 0.69 17.59
C GLY A 370 27.65 1.22 17.19
N LEU A 371 27.40 2.52 17.34
CA LEU A 371 26.10 3.08 17.02
C LEU A 371 25.95 3.41 15.52
N LEU A 372 27.04 3.68 14.80
CA LEU A 372 27.03 3.70 13.34
C LEU A 372 26.69 2.29 12.80
N ALA A 373 27.27 1.25 13.37
CA ALA A 373 26.95 -0.13 13.03
C ALA A 373 25.47 -0.47 13.31
N ILE A 374 24.95 -0.12 14.49
CA ILE A 374 23.51 -0.31 14.83
C ILE A 374 22.60 0.47 13.88
N GLY A 375 23.04 1.66 13.43
CA GLY A 375 22.26 2.49 12.50
C GLY A 375 22.32 2.01 11.04
N THR A 376 23.46 1.46 10.60
CA THR A 376 23.68 1.04 9.21
C THR A 376 23.45 -0.45 8.98
N MET A 377 23.66 -1.30 9.96
CA MET A 377 23.47 -2.75 9.85
C MET A 377 22.04 -3.14 9.45
N PRO A 378 20.97 -2.54 10.02
CA PRO A 378 19.61 -2.80 9.54
C PRO A 378 19.41 -2.42 8.07
N LEU A 379 20.09 -1.35 7.59
CA LEU A 379 20.02 -0.93 6.20
C LEU A 379 20.70 -1.95 5.28
N VAL A 380 21.87 -2.46 5.66
CA VAL A 380 22.60 -3.50 4.90
C VAL A 380 21.84 -4.81 4.91
N MET A 381 21.36 -5.25 6.07
CA MET A 381 20.55 -6.48 6.18
C MET A 381 19.21 -6.35 5.45
N ALA A 382 18.58 -5.18 5.50
CA ALA A 382 17.33 -4.92 4.79
C ALA A 382 17.54 -4.89 3.28
N SER A 383 18.66 -4.32 2.77
CA SER A 383 18.94 -4.34 1.33
C SER A 383 19.16 -5.75 0.79
N ALA A 384 19.98 -6.56 1.48
CA ALA A 384 20.18 -7.96 1.13
C ALA A 384 18.88 -8.77 1.22
N GLY A 385 18.13 -8.59 2.30
CA GLY A 385 16.83 -9.22 2.50
C GLY A 385 15.73 -8.70 1.55
N ALA A 386 15.78 -7.46 1.07
CA ALA A 386 14.83 -6.94 0.08
C ALA A 386 15.03 -7.59 -1.29
N VAL A 387 16.28 -7.77 -1.72
CA VAL A 387 16.61 -8.50 -2.95
C VAL A 387 16.16 -9.96 -2.85
N ALA A 388 16.48 -10.64 -1.73
CA ALA A 388 16.08 -12.02 -1.50
C ALA A 388 14.55 -12.19 -1.43
N ARG A 389 13.83 -11.24 -0.82
CA ARG A 389 12.36 -11.27 -0.73
C ARG A 389 11.70 -10.97 -2.06
N ARG A 390 12.23 -10.05 -2.84
CA ARG A 390 11.76 -9.79 -4.20
C ARG A 390 11.80 -11.08 -5.02
N HIS A 391 12.91 -11.79 -4.98
CA HIS A 391 13.07 -13.09 -5.63
C HIS A 391 12.18 -14.18 -5.01
N GLY A 392 12.07 -14.22 -3.68
CA GLY A 392 11.24 -15.18 -2.95
C GLY A 392 9.73 -14.98 -3.16
N MET A 393 9.26 -13.73 -3.38
CA MET A 393 7.87 -13.50 -3.80
C MET A 393 7.60 -14.07 -5.19
N GLU A 394 8.49 -13.82 -6.14
CA GLU A 394 8.37 -14.36 -7.49
C GLU A 394 8.23 -15.90 -7.44
N ILE A 395 9.07 -16.60 -6.67
CA ILE A 395 9.02 -18.06 -6.51
C ILE A 395 7.74 -18.51 -5.77
N ARG A 396 7.36 -17.82 -4.69
CA ARG A 396 6.20 -18.21 -3.90
C ARG A 396 4.88 -18.13 -4.67
N TYR A 397 4.76 -17.14 -5.56
CA TYR A 397 3.57 -17.01 -6.41
C TYR A 397 3.64 -17.84 -7.68
N GLU A 398 4.82 -18.23 -8.14
CA GLU A 398 4.97 -19.19 -9.24
C GLU A 398 4.46 -20.61 -8.87
N GLY A 399 4.61 -21.00 -7.59
CA GLY A 399 4.21 -22.31 -7.09
C GLY A 399 2.79 -22.42 -6.54
N ALA A 400 2.08 -21.29 -6.36
CA ALA A 400 0.71 -21.32 -5.87
C ALA A 400 -0.27 -21.50 -7.02
N GLN A 401 -1.31 -22.32 -6.84
CA GLN A 401 -2.39 -22.56 -7.81
C GLN A 401 -2.96 -21.24 -8.36
N ALA A 402 -3.07 -20.22 -7.51
CA ALA A 402 -3.50 -18.88 -7.87
C ALA A 402 -2.54 -18.14 -8.82
N GLY A 403 -1.22 -18.30 -8.67
CA GLY A 403 -0.21 -17.68 -9.54
C GLY A 403 -0.09 -18.36 -10.89
N GLY A 404 -0.37 -19.65 -10.97
CA GLY A 404 -0.29 -20.44 -12.19
C GLY A 404 -1.21 -19.94 -13.29
N TYR A 405 -2.44 -19.52 -12.97
CA TYR A 405 -3.38 -19.03 -13.99
C TYR A 405 -2.89 -17.77 -14.70
N GLY A 406 -2.23 -16.84 -14.00
CA GLY A 406 -1.71 -15.63 -14.61
C GLY A 406 -0.67 -15.93 -15.69
N GLN A 407 0.31 -16.76 -15.37
CA GLN A 407 1.35 -17.18 -16.29
C GLN A 407 0.80 -18.05 -17.42
N LEU A 408 -0.07 -19.01 -17.08
CA LEU A 408 -0.73 -19.90 -18.05
C LEU A 408 -1.50 -19.08 -19.09
N LEU A 409 -2.39 -18.19 -18.65
CA LEU A 409 -3.22 -17.39 -19.53
C LEU A 409 -2.38 -16.41 -20.36
N ALA A 410 -1.36 -15.77 -19.79
CA ALA A 410 -0.44 -14.91 -20.54
C ALA A 410 0.26 -15.68 -21.68
N THR A 411 0.63 -16.94 -21.46
CA THR A 411 1.24 -17.80 -22.48
C THR A 411 0.21 -18.22 -23.55
N LEU A 412 -1.00 -18.60 -23.12
CA LEU A 412 -2.04 -19.09 -24.02
C LEU A 412 -2.69 -18.00 -24.85
N ALA A 413 -2.74 -16.77 -24.35
CA ALA A 413 -3.32 -15.63 -25.08
C ALA A 413 -2.58 -15.26 -26.38
N GLN A 414 -1.36 -15.74 -26.56
CA GLN A 414 -0.61 -15.59 -27.82
C GLN A 414 -1.07 -16.59 -28.89
N ARG A 415 -1.97 -17.53 -28.54
CA ARG A 415 -2.47 -18.55 -29.45
C ARG A 415 -3.85 -18.17 -30.01
N PRO A 416 -4.13 -18.47 -31.27
CA PRO A 416 -5.45 -18.23 -31.83
C PRO A 416 -6.48 -19.20 -31.25
N GLY A 417 -7.68 -18.69 -31.01
CA GLY A 417 -8.85 -19.48 -30.60
C GLY A 417 -9.27 -19.29 -29.14
N PRO A 418 -10.43 -19.86 -28.77
CA PRO A 418 -10.94 -19.76 -27.43
C PRO A 418 -10.13 -20.61 -26.45
N ILE A 419 -10.05 -20.15 -25.20
CA ILE A 419 -9.42 -20.86 -24.11
C ILE A 419 -10.53 -21.36 -23.17
N THR A 420 -10.56 -22.65 -22.88
CA THR A 420 -11.44 -23.23 -21.86
C THR A 420 -10.62 -23.59 -20.63
N VAL A 421 -10.85 -22.89 -19.53
CA VAL A 421 -10.26 -23.22 -18.24
C VAL A 421 -11.22 -24.14 -17.50
N VAL A 422 -10.72 -25.29 -17.06
CA VAL A 422 -11.47 -26.22 -16.21
C VAL A 422 -10.89 -26.16 -14.81
N ASP A 423 -11.71 -25.77 -13.84
CA ASP A 423 -11.33 -25.64 -12.43
C ASP A 423 -12.54 -25.96 -11.55
N THR A 424 -12.42 -26.99 -10.71
CA THR A 424 -13.54 -27.51 -9.92
C THR A 424 -13.92 -26.63 -8.75
N GLY A 425 -13.04 -25.68 -8.36
CA GLY A 425 -13.25 -24.73 -7.26
C GLY A 425 -13.70 -23.34 -7.70
N PHE A 426 -13.86 -23.11 -9.01
CA PHE A 426 -14.21 -21.79 -9.52
C PHE A 426 -15.67 -21.41 -9.18
N GLU A 427 -15.85 -20.21 -8.65
CA GLU A 427 -17.16 -19.60 -8.30
C GLU A 427 -17.89 -20.14 -7.05
N ASN A 428 -17.27 -20.96 -6.22
CA ASN A 428 -17.88 -21.35 -4.95
C ASN A 428 -17.46 -20.39 -3.82
N ASP A 429 -18.30 -19.41 -3.51
CA ASP A 429 -18.15 -18.57 -2.30
C ASP A 429 -18.15 -19.47 -1.06
N GLY A 430 -17.01 -19.47 -0.34
CA GLY A 430 -16.82 -20.31 0.85
C GLY A 430 -16.04 -21.60 0.61
N ASP A 431 -15.72 -21.94 -0.64
CA ASP A 431 -14.84 -23.02 -1.01
C ASP A 431 -13.36 -22.55 -0.85
N PRO A 432 -12.43 -23.37 -0.32
CA PRO A 432 -11.00 -23.07 -0.33
C PRO A 432 -10.38 -22.83 -1.71
N HIS A 433 -11.09 -23.18 -2.77
CA HIS A 433 -10.73 -22.95 -4.18
C HIS A 433 -11.34 -21.68 -4.79
N TYR A 434 -11.98 -20.81 -4.01
CA TYR A 434 -12.47 -19.52 -4.49
C TYR A 434 -11.34 -18.72 -5.19
N THR A 435 -11.50 -18.49 -6.50
CA THR A 435 -10.45 -17.88 -7.32
C THR A 435 -10.98 -16.69 -8.15
N PRO A 436 -11.16 -15.50 -7.56
CA PRO A 436 -11.52 -14.29 -8.32
C PRO A 436 -10.45 -13.91 -9.37
N ILE A 437 -9.27 -14.54 -9.32
CA ILE A 437 -8.19 -14.41 -10.31
C ILE A 437 -8.66 -14.79 -11.71
N LEU A 438 -9.30 -15.94 -11.88
CA LEU A 438 -9.79 -16.38 -13.19
C LEU A 438 -10.80 -15.40 -13.77
N ARG A 439 -11.65 -14.83 -12.91
CA ARG A 439 -12.60 -13.81 -13.32
C ARG A 439 -11.90 -12.54 -13.77
N ALA A 440 -10.90 -12.07 -13.01
CA ALA A 440 -10.10 -10.90 -13.37
C ALA A 440 -9.43 -11.09 -14.75
N TYR A 441 -8.76 -12.23 -14.97
CA TYR A 441 -8.15 -12.53 -16.26
C TYR A 441 -9.18 -12.67 -17.39
N ARG A 442 -10.32 -13.30 -17.15
CA ARG A 442 -11.41 -13.37 -18.12
C ARG A 442 -11.85 -11.98 -18.58
N LEU A 443 -12.04 -11.04 -17.65
CA LEU A 443 -12.42 -9.67 -17.97
C LEU A 443 -11.32 -8.91 -18.71
N ILE A 444 -10.05 -9.04 -18.29
CA ILE A 444 -8.89 -8.41 -18.96
C ILE A 444 -8.77 -8.90 -20.40
N TRP A 445 -8.89 -10.21 -20.64
CA TRP A 445 -8.71 -10.81 -21.96
C TRP A 445 -9.91 -10.61 -22.87
N ALA A 446 -11.12 -10.50 -22.30
CA ALA A 446 -12.32 -10.15 -23.07
C ALA A 446 -12.19 -8.79 -23.75
N GLU A 447 -11.60 -7.79 -23.09
CA GLU A 447 -11.33 -6.48 -23.70
C GLU A 447 -10.30 -6.54 -24.84
N ARG A 448 -9.49 -7.61 -24.90
CA ARG A 448 -8.52 -7.87 -25.98
C ARG A 448 -9.04 -8.83 -27.06
N GLY A 449 -10.32 -9.19 -26.99
CA GLY A 449 -10.96 -10.08 -27.96
C GLY A 449 -10.63 -11.56 -27.76
N VAL A 450 -10.00 -11.95 -26.64
CA VAL A 450 -9.72 -13.36 -26.31
C VAL A 450 -10.83 -13.90 -25.41
N ALA A 451 -11.58 -14.88 -25.92
CA ALA A 451 -12.66 -15.53 -25.16
C ALA A 451 -12.08 -16.59 -24.21
N ILE A 452 -12.24 -16.39 -22.92
CA ILE A 452 -11.94 -17.38 -21.88
C ILE A 452 -13.24 -17.89 -21.31
N ARG A 453 -13.48 -19.20 -21.42
CA ARG A 453 -14.63 -19.91 -20.84
C ARG A 453 -14.16 -20.65 -19.59
N HIS A 454 -14.90 -20.52 -18.48
CA HIS A 454 -14.70 -21.31 -17.28
C HIS A 454 -15.69 -22.45 -17.21
N VAL A 455 -15.23 -23.59 -16.75
CA VAL A 455 -16.05 -24.78 -16.56
C VAL A 455 -15.65 -25.46 -15.26
N THR A 456 -16.60 -25.67 -14.36
CA THR A 456 -16.40 -26.34 -13.07
C THR A 456 -16.56 -27.84 -13.15
N ASP A 457 -17.28 -28.38 -14.17
CA ASP A 457 -17.49 -29.81 -14.36
C ASP A 457 -16.37 -30.43 -15.21
N PRO A 458 -15.50 -31.31 -14.65
CA PRO A 458 -14.45 -31.99 -15.41
C PRO A 458 -14.99 -32.84 -16.56
N ARG A 459 -16.26 -33.27 -16.53
CA ARG A 459 -16.90 -34.00 -17.63
C ARG A 459 -17.02 -33.17 -18.91
N ALA A 460 -16.93 -31.86 -18.82
CA ALA A 460 -16.86 -30.96 -19.97
C ALA A 460 -15.61 -31.26 -20.85
N ILE A 461 -14.54 -31.77 -20.26
CA ILE A 461 -13.35 -32.23 -20.97
C ILE A 461 -13.70 -33.36 -21.98
N ALA A 462 -14.55 -34.29 -21.58
CA ALA A 462 -14.96 -35.42 -22.39
C ALA A 462 -15.82 -35.02 -23.61
N ARG A 463 -16.61 -33.95 -23.50
CA ARG A 463 -17.50 -33.44 -24.56
C ARG A 463 -16.77 -32.73 -25.70
N GLY A 464 -15.47 -32.43 -25.53
CA GLY A 464 -14.70 -31.64 -26.49
C GLY A 464 -14.99 -30.15 -26.36
N ALA A 465 -13.95 -29.33 -26.33
CA ALA A 465 -14.07 -27.88 -26.37
C ALA A 465 -13.15 -27.35 -27.48
N PRO A 466 -13.60 -26.41 -28.31
CA PRO A 466 -12.76 -25.84 -29.36
C PRO A 466 -11.61 -25.04 -28.74
N GLY A 467 -10.47 -25.01 -29.45
CA GLY A 467 -9.32 -24.21 -29.06
C GLY A 467 -8.39 -24.89 -28.05
N VAL A 468 -8.14 -24.27 -26.91
CA VAL A 468 -7.24 -24.79 -25.86
C VAL A 468 -8.03 -25.12 -24.60
N ILE A 469 -7.76 -26.28 -24.01
CA ILE A 469 -8.28 -26.65 -22.69
C ILE A 469 -7.11 -26.57 -21.70
N ALA A 470 -7.29 -25.85 -20.59
CA ALA A 470 -6.23 -25.61 -19.63
C ALA A 470 -6.72 -25.70 -18.19
N SER A 471 -5.83 -26.05 -17.27
CA SER A 471 -6.14 -26.12 -15.84
C SER A 471 -4.88 -25.98 -15.00
N CYS A 472 -5.03 -25.33 -13.82
CA CYS A 472 -4.07 -25.38 -12.71
C CYS A 472 -4.65 -26.16 -11.51
N ASP A 473 -5.83 -26.75 -11.66
CA ASP A 473 -6.48 -27.56 -10.62
C ASP A 473 -5.81 -28.95 -10.53
N PRO A 474 -5.22 -29.32 -9.36
CA PRO A 474 -4.60 -30.63 -9.17
C PRO A 474 -5.52 -31.83 -9.45
N ALA A 475 -6.84 -31.65 -9.29
CA ALA A 475 -7.82 -32.70 -9.57
C ALA A 475 -8.06 -32.87 -11.08
N VAL A 476 -7.83 -31.83 -11.88
CA VAL A 476 -8.11 -31.80 -13.32
C VAL A 476 -6.85 -32.10 -14.15
N ILE A 477 -5.66 -31.73 -13.68
CA ILE A 477 -4.39 -31.93 -14.37
C ILE A 477 -4.19 -33.38 -14.84
N PRO A 478 -4.42 -34.43 -14.00
CA PRO A 478 -4.26 -35.83 -14.45
C PRO A 478 -5.21 -36.20 -15.60
N LEU A 479 -6.41 -35.63 -15.62
CA LEU A 479 -7.41 -35.88 -16.67
C LEU A 479 -7.00 -35.26 -18.01
N LEU A 480 -6.35 -34.11 -17.97
CA LEU A 480 -5.85 -33.44 -19.19
C LEU A 480 -4.56 -34.09 -19.70
N SER A 481 -3.67 -34.55 -18.82
CA SER A 481 -2.39 -35.20 -19.22
C SER A 481 -2.60 -36.51 -20.01
N VAL A 482 -3.67 -37.24 -19.74
CA VAL A 482 -4.03 -38.45 -20.52
C VAL A 482 -4.64 -38.11 -21.88
N ARG A 483 -5.22 -36.90 -22.03
CA ARG A 483 -5.95 -36.52 -23.24
C ARG A 483 -5.05 -36.02 -24.38
N GLY A 484 -3.93 -35.39 -24.06
CA GLY A 484 -3.04 -34.86 -25.07
C GLY A 484 -1.70 -34.38 -24.52
N ARG A 485 -0.79 -34.05 -25.45
CA ARG A 485 0.48 -33.44 -25.08
C ARG A 485 0.27 -32.03 -24.58
N ASP A 486 1.00 -31.64 -23.53
CA ASP A 486 1.04 -30.28 -23.06
C ASP A 486 1.59 -29.36 -24.16
N ILE A 487 0.82 -28.30 -24.47
CA ILE A 487 1.13 -27.35 -25.55
C ILE A 487 1.54 -25.97 -25.02
N GLY A 488 1.48 -25.72 -23.73
CA GLY A 488 1.82 -24.41 -23.17
C GLY A 488 1.54 -24.31 -21.69
N GLY A 489 1.58 -25.42 -20.97
CA GLY A 489 1.50 -25.42 -19.51
C GLY A 489 2.66 -24.66 -18.86
N THR A 490 2.44 -24.24 -17.65
CA THR A 490 3.43 -23.59 -16.77
C THR A 490 3.63 -24.47 -15.53
N ALA A 491 4.56 -24.12 -14.65
CA ALA A 491 4.77 -24.88 -13.42
C ALA A 491 3.46 -25.03 -12.63
N GLY A 492 2.99 -26.28 -12.45
CA GLY A 492 1.73 -26.60 -11.76
C GLY A 492 0.45 -26.41 -12.57
N CYS A 493 0.55 -26.17 -13.89
CA CYS A 493 -0.59 -26.05 -14.78
C CYS A 493 -0.35 -26.80 -16.09
N ILE A 494 -1.42 -27.25 -16.75
CA ILE A 494 -1.37 -27.95 -18.05
C ILE A 494 -2.30 -27.26 -19.07
N ALA A 495 -1.91 -27.27 -20.32
CA ALA A 495 -2.75 -26.88 -21.45
C ALA A 495 -2.67 -27.89 -22.57
N VAL A 496 -3.80 -28.33 -23.11
CA VAL A 496 -3.89 -29.29 -24.20
C VAL A 496 -4.77 -28.75 -25.33
N ALA A 497 -4.53 -29.22 -26.56
CA ALA A 497 -5.41 -28.87 -27.67
C ALA A 497 -6.82 -29.43 -27.44
N GLY A 498 -7.83 -28.61 -27.62
CA GLY A 498 -9.23 -29.04 -27.70
C GLY A 498 -9.49 -29.76 -29.04
N ARG A 499 -10.48 -30.59 -29.08
CA ARG A 499 -10.94 -31.27 -30.29
C ARG A 499 -12.17 -30.59 -30.85
#